data_e201ad08b57fd5fce8db0b76e16528c1
#
_entry.id   e201ad08b57fd5fce8db0b76e16528c1
#
_cell.length_a   1.000
_cell.length_b   1.000
_cell.length_c   1.000
_cell.angle_alpha   90.00
_cell.angle_beta   90.00
_cell.angle_gamma   90.00
#
_symmetry.space_group_name_H-M   'P 1'
#
loop_
_entity.id
_entity.type
_entity.pdbx_description
1 polymer ?
#
loop_
_entity_poly.entity_id
_entity_poly.type
_entity_poly.pdbx_seq_one_letter_code
_entity_poly.pdbx_strand_id
1 'polypeptide(L)'
;MSNAFVQQEAVQKLLREGAGLNVPGGNERFKAIVHRLLENICTLIDDYNVTEEEFWHAVNYLHELGGRQEAALLAAGLGLEHFLDLRQDAIDAAARRETGTPRTIEGPLYVANAPLADSHARMDDGADAGEVMWLHGQVKDNQGQPIANAIVDIWHANTLGNYSFFDQSQSDYNLRRRIRTGADGRYSVRSI
;
A
#
# COMPACT_ATOMS: atom_id res chain seq x y z
N MET A 1 -12.27 23.75 21.40
CA MET A 1 -12.20 23.47 22.85
C MET A 1 -11.36 22.22 22.96
N SER A 2 -10.39 22.31 23.41
CA SER A 2 -9.42 22.31 24.40
C SER A 2 -8.79 20.91 24.60
N ASN A 3 -7.63 20.67 24.03
CA ASN A 3 -6.63 19.66 24.38
C ASN A 3 -6.27 19.63 25.90
N ALA A 4 -7.10 20.25 26.77
CA ALA A 4 -6.79 20.43 28.19
C ALA A 4 -6.67 19.12 28.95
N PHE A 5 -7.48 18.12 28.61
CA PHE A 5 -7.41 16.82 29.27
C PHE A 5 -6.17 16.04 28.83
N VAL A 6 -5.90 16.00 27.54
CA VAL A 6 -4.72 15.30 27.00
C VAL A 6 -3.42 15.94 27.52
N GLN A 7 -3.40 17.23 27.82
CA GLN A 7 -2.23 17.94 28.36
C GLN A 7 -2.01 17.76 29.88
N GLN A 8 -2.90 17.08 30.57
CA GLN A 8 -2.71 16.77 31.98
C GLN A 8 -1.50 15.86 32.19
N GLU A 9 -0.75 16.12 33.29
CA GLU A 9 0.49 15.40 33.60
C GLU A 9 0.32 13.87 33.62
N ALA A 10 -0.79 13.38 34.18
CA ALA A 10 -1.09 11.95 34.23
C ALA A 10 -1.25 11.33 32.84
N VAL A 11 -1.91 12.04 31.92
CA VAL A 11 -2.09 11.58 30.53
C VAL A 11 -0.76 11.63 29.78
N GLN A 12 -0.01 12.71 29.91
CA GLN A 12 1.30 12.84 29.26
C GLN A 12 2.29 11.77 29.77
N LYS A 13 2.22 11.38 31.03
CA LYS A 13 2.99 10.26 31.56
C LYS A 13 2.58 8.94 30.91
N LEU A 14 1.28 8.66 30.81
CA LEU A 14 0.74 7.48 30.15
C LEU A 14 1.22 7.39 28.68
N LEU A 15 1.16 8.49 27.93
CA LEU A 15 1.59 8.54 26.52
C LEU A 15 3.10 8.23 26.38
N ARG A 16 3.93 8.77 27.26
CA ARG A 16 5.38 8.50 27.28
C ARG A 16 5.70 7.05 27.60
N GLU A 17 5.02 6.49 28.58
CA GLU A 17 5.17 5.09 28.98
C GLU A 17 4.73 4.15 27.86
N GLY A 18 3.55 4.39 27.26
CA GLY A 18 3.02 3.62 26.14
C GLY A 18 3.92 3.66 24.90
N ALA A 19 4.59 4.79 24.66
CA ALA A 19 5.54 4.94 23.56
C ALA A 19 6.96 4.38 23.89
N GLY A 20 7.20 3.93 25.12
CA GLY A 20 8.52 3.45 25.55
C GLY A 20 9.58 4.54 25.66
N LEU A 21 9.20 5.81 25.78
CA LEU A 21 10.14 6.94 25.89
C LEU A 21 10.93 6.93 27.20
N ASN A 22 10.43 6.25 28.23
CA ASN A 22 11.07 6.12 29.53
C ASN A 22 11.99 4.89 29.64
N VAL A 23 12.08 4.09 28.54
CA VAL A 23 12.89 2.87 28.51
C VAL A 23 14.13 3.10 27.65
N PRO A 24 15.35 2.85 28.14
CA PRO A 24 16.56 3.00 27.35
C PRO A 24 16.64 1.98 26.22
N GLY A 25 17.28 2.37 25.10
CA GLY A 25 17.43 1.51 23.93
C GLY A 25 16.22 1.52 22.99
N GLY A 26 16.32 0.77 21.88
CA GLY A 26 15.33 0.77 20.82
C GLY A 26 15.52 1.89 19.80
N ASN A 27 14.56 2.04 18.91
CA ASN A 27 14.59 3.05 17.86
C ASN A 27 13.88 4.33 18.32
N GLU A 28 14.63 5.39 18.59
CA GLU A 28 14.09 6.67 19.10
C GLU A 28 13.10 7.34 18.12
N ARG A 29 13.32 7.21 16.81
CA ARG A 29 12.37 7.70 15.80
C ARG A 29 11.04 6.95 15.88
N PHE A 30 11.10 5.63 16.06
CA PHE A 30 9.88 4.82 16.19
C PHE A 30 9.09 5.20 17.45
N LYS A 31 9.77 5.35 18.59
CA LYS A 31 9.15 5.80 19.84
C LYS A 31 8.46 7.16 19.68
N ALA A 32 9.12 8.11 18.99
CA ALA A 32 8.55 9.43 18.74
C ALA A 32 7.28 9.35 17.86
N ILE A 33 7.27 8.49 16.84
CA ILE A 33 6.10 8.27 15.98
C ILE A 33 4.95 7.66 16.79
N VAL A 34 5.24 6.63 17.61
CA VAL A 34 4.23 5.99 18.46
C VAL A 34 3.67 6.99 19.49
N HIS A 35 4.52 7.79 20.12
CA HIS A 35 4.07 8.84 21.04
C HIS A 35 3.08 9.80 20.36
N ARG A 36 3.43 10.29 19.17
CA ARG A 36 2.58 11.20 18.42
C ARG A 36 1.26 10.54 17.98
N LEU A 37 1.30 9.26 17.59
CA LEU A 37 0.10 8.49 17.27
C LEU A 37 -0.83 8.38 18.48
N LEU A 38 -0.30 7.99 19.64
CA LEU A 38 -1.08 7.90 20.89
C LEU A 38 -1.68 9.24 21.28
N GLU A 39 -0.91 10.33 21.21
CA GLU A 39 -1.41 11.68 21.47
C GLU A 39 -2.58 12.06 20.53
N ASN A 40 -2.47 11.76 19.24
CA ASN A 40 -3.53 12.04 18.27
C ASN A 40 -4.79 11.21 18.54
N ILE A 41 -4.64 9.93 18.89
CA ILE A 41 -5.78 9.05 19.24
C ILE A 41 -6.47 9.57 20.51
N CYS A 42 -5.72 9.89 21.55
CA CYS A 42 -6.29 10.43 22.79
C CYS A 42 -6.99 11.78 22.57
N THR A 43 -6.41 12.64 21.73
CA THR A 43 -7.02 13.91 21.34
C THR A 43 -8.33 13.68 20.59
N LEU A 44 -8.37 12.74 19.65
CA LEU A 44 -9.59 12.37 18.91
C LEU A 44 -10.68 11.88 19.86
N ILE A 45 -10.33 10.99 20.80
CA ILE A 45 -11.26 10.46 21.81
C ILE A 45 -11.86 11.61 22.64
N ASP A 46 -11.04 12.56 23.09
CA ASP A 46 -11.46 13.71 23.91
C ASP A 46 -12.31 14.70 23.09
N ASP A 47 -11.84 15.09 21.91
CA ASP A 47 -12.50 16.09 21.06
C ASP A 47 -13.89 15.63 20.57
N TYR A 48 -14.06 14.34 20.31
CA TYR A 48 -15.33 13.76 19.82
C TYR A 48 -16.13 13.05 20.90
N ASN A 49 -15.65 13.04 22.15
CA ASN A 49 -16.27 12.32 23.25
C ASN A 49 -16.61 10.88 22.90
N VAL A 50 -15.61 10.19 22.29
CA VAL A 50 -15.76 8.79 21.87
C VAL A 50 -16.11 7.92 23.06
N THR A 51 -17.19 7.17 22.96
CA THR A 51 -17.65 6.26 24.02
C THR A 51 -16.80 4.99 24.06
N GLU A 52 -16.85 4.29 25.20
CA GLU A 52 -16.15 2.99 25.35
C GLU A 52 -16.67 1.97 24.32
N GLU A 53 -17.98 1.98 24.03
CA GLU A 53 -18.60 1.10 23.03
C GLU A 53 -18.06 1.37 21.63
N GLU A 54 -18.00 2.62 21.19
CA GLU A 54 -17.43 3.02 19.89
C GLU A 54 -15.96 2.65 19.79
N PHE A 55 -15.19 2.87 20.85
CA PHE A 55 -13.78 2.48 20.89
C PHE A 55 -13.60 0.98 20.69
N TRP A 56 -14.31 0.14 21.46
CA TRP A 56 -14.20 -1.30 21.32
C TRP A 56 -14.75 -1.82 20.00
N HIS A 57 -15.74 -1.16 19.42
CA HIS A 57 -16.21 -1.47 18.07
C HIS A 57 -15.10 -1.27 17.02
N ALA A 58 -14.38 -0.16 17.10
CA ALA A 58 -13.24 0.11 16.21
C ALA A 58 -12.12 -0.92 16.38
N VAL A 59 -11.77 -1.29 17.63
CA VAL A 59 -10.76 -2.32 17.92
C VAL A 59 -11.16 -3.68 17.34
N ASN A 60 -12.42 -4.08 17.51
CA ASN A 60 -12.93 -5.34 16.96
C ASN A 60 -12.92 -5.34 15.43
N TYR A 61 -13.27 -4.22 14.80
CA TYR A 61 -13.20 -4.07 13.34
C TYR A 61 -11.76 -4.28 12.83
N LEU A 62 -10.76 -3.68 13.47
CA LEU A 62 -9.35 -3.89 13.12
C LEU A 62 -8.91 -5.35 13.32
N HIS A 63 -9.39 -6.01 14.38
CA HIS A 63 -9.14 -7.43 14.61
C HIS A 63 -9.70 -8.30 13.47
N GLU A 64 -10.93 -8.07 13.06
CA GLU A 64 -11.55 -8.78 11.94
C GLU A 64 -10.82 -8.55 10.62
N LEU A 65 -10.44 -7.31 10.30
CA LEU A 65 -9.65 -6.98 9.12
C LEU A 65 -8.32 -7.75 9.10
N GLY A 66 -7.63 -7.79 10.25
CA GLY A 66 -6.39 -8.55 10.39
C GLY A 66 -6.60 -10.05 10.20
N GLY A 67 -7.67 -10.61 10.75
CA GLY A 67 -8.05 -12.01 10.60
C GLY A 67 -8.35 -12.41 9.15
N ARG A 68 -8.91 -11.50 8.36
CA ARG A 68 -9.18 -11.70 6.94
C ARG A 68 -8.04 -11.28 6.01
N GLN A 69 -6.92 -10.82 6.55
CA GLN A 69 -5.78 -10.27 5.79
C GLN A 69 -6.14 -9.05 4.91
N GLU A 70 -7.11 -8.26 5.33
CA GLU A 70 -7.67 -7.12 4.60
C GLU A 70 -7.18 -5.76 5.10
N ALA A 71 -6.14 -5.71 5.94
CA ALA A 71 -5.61 -4.45 6.49
C ALA A 71 -5.18 -3.43 5.41
N ALA A 72 -4.71 -3.92 4.25
CA ALA A 72 -4.39 -3.07 3.11
C ALA A 72 -5.61 -2.36 2.51
N LEU A 73 -6.80 -3.00 2.56
CA LEU A 73 -8.06 -2.37 2.12
C LEU A 73 -8.40 -1.13 2.96
N LEU A 74 -8.12 -1.16 4.26
CA LEU A 74 -8.32 -0.01 5.13
C LEU A 74 -7.41 1.16 4.72
N ALA A 75 -6.13 0.89 4.47
CA ALA A 75 -5.18 1.92 4.06
C ALA A 75 -5.58 2.57 2.72
N ALA A 76 -5.99 1.75 1.74
CA ALA A 76 -6.48 2.22 0.44
C ALA A 76 -7.80 3.00 0.59
N GLY A 77 -8.77 2.47 1.34
CA GLY A 77 -10.08 3.11 1.56
C GLY A 77 -10.00 4.46 2.28
N LEU A 78 -9.03 4.63 3.18
CA LEU A 78 -8.76 5.89 3.86
C LEU A 78 -7.89 6.86 3.03
N GLY A 79 -7.43 6.46 1.82
CA GLY A 79 -6.59 7.29 0.96
C GLY A 79 -5.17 7.52 1.49
N LEU A 80 -4.68 6.67 2.41
CA LEU A 80 -3.36 6.85 3.03
C LEU A 80 -2.22 6.66 2.02
N GLU A 81 -2.35 5.72 1.09
CA GLU A 81 -1.42 5.55 -0.03
C GLU A 81 -1.36 6.81 -0.89
N HIS A 82 -2.52 7.32 -1.30
CA HIS A 82 -2.61 8.52 -2.11
C HIS A 82 -2.00 9.75 -1.40
N PHE A 83 -2.19 9.85 -0.08
CA PHE A 83 -1.52 10.89 0.71
C PHE A 83 0.00 10.79 0.64
N LEU A 84 0.57 9.56 0.68
CA LEU A 84 2.00 9.35 0.54
C LEU A 84 2.51 9.76 -0.84
N ASP A 85 1.75 9.47 -1.91
CA ASP A 85 2.05 9.89 -3.28
C ASP A 85 2.08 11.41 -3.40
N LEU A 86 1.02 12.10 -2.94
CA LEU A 86 0.94 13.56 -2.93
C LEU A 86 2.10 14.20 -2.17
N ARG A 87 2.48 13.60 -1.03
CA ARG A 87 3.61 14.07 -0.23
C ARG A 87 4.92 13.92 -0.98
N GLN A 88 5.14 12.79 -1.66
CA GLN A 88 6.36 12.54 -2.42
C GLN A 88 6.44 13.46 -3.65
N ASP A 89 5.31 13.68 -4.35
CA ASP A 89 5.25 14.61 -5.47
C ASP A 89 5.60 16.04 -5.06
N ALA A 90 5.12 16.47 -3.88
CA ALA A 90 5.49 17.77 -3.32
C ALA A 90 7.00 17.88 -3.02
N ILE A 91 7.62 16.82 -2.50
CA ILE A 91 9.06 16.74 -2.24
C ILE A 91 9.85 16.84 -3.55
N ASP A 92 9.44 16.09 -4.58
CA ASP A 92 10.10 16.06 -5.88
C ASP A 92 9.98 17.41 -6.58
N ALA A 93 8.82 18.04 -6.54
CA ALA A 93 8.59 19.39 -7.07
C ALA A 93 9.47 20.44 -6.36
N ALA A 94 9.56 20.40 -5.03
CA ALA A 94 10.42 21.30 -4.26
C ALA A 94 11.90 21.11 -4.60
N ALA A 95 12.31 19.86 -4.87
CA ALA A 95 13.67 19.53 -5.29
C ALA A 95 13.92 19.76 -6.79
N ARG A 96 12.94 20.25 -7.55
CA ARG A 96 12.97 20.40 -9.02
C ARG A 96 13.41 19.13 -9.73
N ARG A 97 12.99 17.98 -9.22
CA ARG A 97 13.23 16.70 -9.88
C ARG A 97 12.25 16.53 -11.03
N GLU A 98 12.76 16.18 -12.18
CA GLU A 98 11.90 15.73 -13.26
C GLU A 98 11.31 14.37 -12.88
N THR A 99 9.99 14.29 -12.91
CA THR A 99 9.25 13.05 -12.65
C THR A 99 8.79 12.44 -13.98
N GLY A 100 8.69 11.11 -14.02
CA GLY A 100 8.17 10.38 -15.17
C GLY A 100 6.64 10.32 -15.16
N THR A 101 6.09 9.13 -15.36
CA THR A 101 4.66 8.87 -15.22
C THR A 101 4.16 9.26 -13.83
N PRO A 102 3.01 9.95 -13.71
CA PRO A 102 2.44 10.30 -12.42
C PRO A 102 2.26 9.07 -11.52
N ARG A 103 2.52 9.26 -10.22
CA ARG A 103 2.26 8.21 -9.22
C ARG A 103 0.77 7.96 -9.09
N THR A 104 0.43 6.74 -8.78
CA THR A 104 -0.90 6.33 -8.39
C THR A 104 -0.78 5.22 -7.35
N ILE A 105 -1.86 4.96 -6.63
CA ILE A 105 -1.87 3.91 -5.62
C ILE A 105 -1.62 2.54 -6.25
N GLU A 106 -0.86 1.69 -5.57
CA GLU A 106 -0.65 0.29 -5.94
C GLU A 106 -1.95 -0.51 -5.76
N GLY A 107 -2.71 -0.15 -4.75
CA GLY A 107 -3.95 -0.80 -4.38
C GLY A 107 -3.73 -2.02 -3.47
N PRO A 108 -4.83 -2.51 -2.86
CA PRO A 108 -4.75 -3.54 -1.82
C PRO A 108 -4.60 -4.97 -2.37
N LEU A 109 -4.60 -5.14 -3.69
CA LEU A 109 -4.65 -6.47 -4.34
C LEU A 109 -3.30 -6.88 -4.95
N TYR A 110 -2.26 -6.10 -4.70
CA TYR A 110 -0.89 -6.48 -5.05
C TYR A 110 -0.44 -7.68 -4.22
N VAL A 111 0.27 -8.61 -4.88
CA VAL A 111 0.92 -9.75 -4.23
C VAL A 111 2.34 -9.85 -4.76
N ALA A 112 3.31 -9.77 -3.85
CA ALA A 112 4.72 -9.85 -4.18
C ALA A 112 5.11 -11.24 -4.73
N ASN A 113 6.24 -11.27 -5.45
CA ASN A 113 6.87 -12.49 -5.95
C ASN A 113 6.09 -13.23 -7.06
N ALA A 114 5.22 -12.56 -7.81
CA ALA A 114 4.67 -13.15 -9.03
C ALA A 114 5.79 -13.70 -9.93
N PRO A 115 5.55 -14.77 -10.70
CA PRO A 115 6.57 -15.37 -11.57
C PRO A 115 7.18 -14.35 -12.53
N LEU A 116 8.52 -14.37 -12.63
CA LEU A 116 9.28 -13.49 -13.50
C LEU A 116 9.44 -14.10 -14.88
N ALA A 117 9.25 -13.31 -15.92
CA ALA A 117 9.53 -13.66 -17.31
C ALA A 117 10.39 -12.57 -17.97
N ASP A 118 11.07 -12.90 -19.04
CA ASP A 118 11.89 -11.98 -19.82
C ASP A 118 11.13 -11.51 -21.07
N SER A 119 11.02 -10.21 -21.22
CA SER A 119 10.43 -9.47 -22.36
C SER A 119 8.96 -9.76 -22.65
N HIS A 120 8.49 -11.00 -22.54
CA HIS A 120 7.08 -11.35 -22.75
C HIS A 120 6.64 -12.58 -21.96
N ALA A 121 5.33 -12.62 -21.65
CA ALA A 121 4.73 -13.71 -20.93
C ALA A 121 3.26 -13.90 -21.28
N ARG A 122 2.77 -15.11 -20.97
CA ARG A 122 1.35 -15.36 -20.80
C ARG A 122 1.01 -15.25 -19.32
N MET A 123 -0.07 -14.55 -18.98
CA MET A 123 -0.50 -14.33 -17.60
C MET A 123 -1.55 -15.34 -17.15
N ASP A 124 -2.49 -15.68 -18.02
CA ASP A 124 -3.59 -16.60 -17.72
C ASP A 124 -3.14 -18.07 -17.69
N ASP A 125 -3.80 -18.89 -16.88
CA ASP A 125 -3.60 -20.34 -16.80
C ASP A 125 -4.45 -21.12 -17.83
N GLY A 126 -5.31 -20.44 -18.57
CA GLY A 126 -6.18 -20.99 -19.60
C GLY A 126 -7.53 -21.51 -19.08
N ALA A 127 -7.81 -21.38 -17.79
CA ALA A 127 -9.08 -21.82 -17.20
C ALA A 127 -10.22 -20.80 -17.37
N ASP A 128 -9.89 -19.53 -17.56
CA ASP A 128 -10.88 -18.45 -17.75
C ASP A 128 -11.20 -18.27 -19.24
N ALA A 129 -12.49 -18.08 -19.55
CA ALA A 129 -13.03 -17.92 -20.90
C ALA A 129 -13.06 -16.45 -21.40
N GLY A 130 -12.24 -15.58 -20.83
CA GLY A 130 -12.15 -14.17 -21.23
C GLY A 130 -11.62 -13.97 -22.65
N GLU A 131 -11.87 -12.78 -23.19
CA GLU A 131 -11.30 -12.37 -24.45
C GLU A 131 -9.79 -12.17 -24.36
N VAL A 132 -9.06 -12.58 -25.38
CA VAL A 132 -7.60 -12.43 -25.40
C VAL A 132 -7.23 -10.95 -25.47
N MET A 133 -6.45 -10.52 -24.50
CA MET A 133 -5.88 -9.16 -24.43
C MET A 133 -4.36 -9.23 -24.63
N TRP A 134 -3.83 -8.27 -25.37
CA TRP A 134 -2.40 -8.01 -25.47
C TRP A 134 -2.07 -6.64 -24.90
N LEU A 135 -1.22 -6.63 -23.86
CA LEU A 135 -0.65 -5.41 -23.31
C LEU A 135 0.83 -5.36 -23.67
N HIS A 136 1.29 -4.24 -24.21
CA HIS A 136 2.70 -4.00 -24.47
C HIS A 136 3.07 -2.56 -24.11
N GLY A 137 4.33 -2.35 -23.80
CA GLY A 137 4.84 -1.05 -23.44
C GLY A 137 6.35 -0.96 -23.55
N GLN A 138 6.86 0.21 -23.22
CA GLN A 138 8.28 0.51 -23.15
C GLN A 138 8.57 1.37 -21.93
N VAL A 139 9.49 0.91 -21.08
CA VAL A 139 9.98 1.68 -19.94
C VAL A 139 11.12 2.57 -20.40
N LYS A 140 11.04 3.85 -20.08
CA LYS A 140 12.03 4.87 -20.44
C LYS A 140 12.35 5.73 -19.22
N ASP A 141 13.54 6.31 -19.22
CA ASP A 141 13.87 7.38 -18.30
C ASP A 141 13.20 8.71 -18.71
N ASN A 142 13.42 9.76 -17.92
CA ASN A 142 12.88 11.11 -18.18
C ASN A 142 13.52 11.81 -19.40
N GLN A 143 14.62 11.25 -19.95
CA GLN A 143 15.25 11.71 -21.19
C GLN A 143 14.78 10.91 -22.41
N GLY A 144 13.82 10.00 -22.23
CA GLY A 144 13.27 9.16 -23.28
C GLY A 144 14.13 7.95 -23.64
N GLN A 145 15.22 7.68 -22.91
CA GLN A 145 16.08 6.53 -23.18
C GLN A 145 15.44 5.24 -22.61
N PRO A 146 15.51 4.13 -23.33
CA PRO A 146 14.96 2.87 -22.85
C PRO A 146 15.72 2.35 -21.62
N ILE A 147 14.96 1.83 -20.64
CA ILE A 147 15.53 1.19 -19.44
C ILE A 147 15.45 -0.32 -19.62
N ALA A 148 16.62 -0.93 -19.80
CA ALA A 148 16.77 -2.37 -19.83
C ALA A 148 16.69 -2.97 -18.42
N ASN A 149 16.19 -4.20 -18.30
CA ASN A 149 16.08 -4.94 -17.03
C ASN A 149 15.19 -4.27 -15.96
N ALA A 150 14.35 -3.30 -16.33
CA ALA A 150 13.30 -2.82 -15.44
C ALA A 150 12.29 -3.96 -15.17
N ILE A 151 11.81 -4.05 -13.94
CA ILE A 151 10.75 -5.01 -13.59
C ILE A 151 9.41 -4.30 -13.67
N VAL A 152 8.51 -4.84 -14.48
CA VAL A 152 7.11 -4.40 -14.61
C VAL A 152 6.25 -5.46 -13.96
N ASP A 153 5.58 -5.12 -12.86
CA ASP A 153 4.58 -5.96 -12.24
C ASP A 153 3.21 -5.69 -12.87
N ILE A 154 2.50 -6.76 -13.23
CA ILE A 154 1.17 -6.66 -13.86
C ILE A 154 0.25 -7.65 -13.17
N TRP A 155 -0.93 -7.16 -12.75
CA TRP A 155 -1.99 -8.00 -12.19
C TRP A 155 -3.37 -7.44 -12.51
N HIS A 156 -4.34 -8.33 -12.62
CA HIS A 156 -5.75 -7.97 -12.79
C HIS A 156 -6.68 -9.11 -12.34
N ALA A 157 -7.97 -8.81 -12.23
CA ALA A 157 -9.00 -9.78 -11.91
C ALA A 157 -9.30 -10.72 -13.09
N ASN A 158 -9.87 -11.88 -12.79
CA ASN A 158 -10.48 -12.74 -13.80
C ASN A 158 -11.81 -12.14 -14.32
N THR A 159 -12.49 -12.82 -15.24
CA THR A 159 -13.77 -12.35 -15.82
C THR A 159 -14.93 -12.27 -14.81
N LEU A 160 -14.77 -12.84 -13.62
CA LEU A 160 -15.73 -12.74 -12.51
C LEU A 160 -15.40 -11.60 -11.53
N GLY A 161 -14.31 -10.87 -11.75
CA GLY A 161 -13.86 -9.81 -10.85
C GLY A 161 -13.01 -10.30 -9.68
N ASN A 162 -12.62 -11.57 -9.65
CA ASN A 162 -11.86 -12.15 -8.56
C ASN A 162 -10.35 -12.12 -8.86
N TYR A 163 -9.55 -11.90 -7.81
CA TYR A 163 -8.09 -11.92 -7.89
C TYR A 163 -7.53 -13.23 -7.34
N SER A 164 -6.60 -13.83 -8.07
CA SER A 164 -5.81 -14.97 -7.58
C SER A 164 -5.12 -14.60 -6.26
N PHE A 165 -4.81 -15.57 -5.43
CA PHE A 165 -4.34 -15.44 -4.06
C PHE A 165 -5.43 -15.14 -3.02
N PHE A 166 -6.45 -14.36 -3.39
CA PHE A 166 -7.62 -14.07 -2.56
C PHE A 166 -8.79 -15.01 -2.88
N ASP A 167 -8.88 -15.48 -4.12
CA ASP A 167 -9.86 -16.47 -4.59
C ASP A 167 -9.17 -17.83 -4.76
N GLN A 168 -9.49 -18.78 -3.91
CA GLN A 168 -8.91 -20.12 -3.88
C GLN A 168 -9.36 -21.02 -5.04
N SER A 169 -10.29 -20.60 -5.88
CA SER A 169 -10.69 -21.31 -7.09
C SER A 169 -9.70 -21.14 -8.23
N GLN A 170 -8.79 -20.19 -8.13
CA GLN A 170 -7.76 -19.89 -9.11
C GLN A 170 -6.41 -20.49 -8.69
N SER A 171 -5.56 -20.80 -9.66
CA SER A 171 -4.16 -21.12 -9.37
C SER A 171 -3.43 -19.91 -8.80
N ASP A 172 -2.45 -20.17 -7.94
CA ASP A 172 -1.59 -19.13 -7.39
C ASP A 172 -0.96 -18.34 -8.54
N TYR A 173 -0.96 -17.01 -8.39
CA TYR A 173 -0.45 -16.08 -9.39
C TYR A 173 -1.12 -16.16 -10.78
N ASN A 174 -2.30 -16.76 -10.95
CA ASN A 174 -3.09 -16.59 -12.16
C ASN A 174 -3.33 -15.09 -12.40
N LEU A 175 -3.15 -14.61 -13.62
CA LEU A 175 -3.28 -13.20 -14.01
C LEU A 175 -2.34 -12.24 -13.24
N ARG A 176 -1.18 -12.77 -12.80
CA ARG A 176 -0.10 -11.99 -12.15
C ARG A 176 1.23 -12.36 -12.76
N ARG A 177 2.03 -11.37 -13.21
CA ARG A 177 3.38 -11.58 -13.75
C ARG A 177 4.28 -10.40 -13.46
N ARG A 178 5.54 -10.70 -13.28
CA ARG A 178 6.63 -9.73 -13.37
C ARG A 178 7.33 -9.93 -14.70
N ILE A 179 7.58 -8.84 -15.42
CA ILE A 179 8.24 -8.87 -16.71
C ILE A 179 9.51 -8.05 -16.62
N ARG A 180 10.64 -8.66 -16.94
CA ARG A 180 11.90 -7.93 -17.10
C ARG A 180 11.96 -7.35 -18.50
N THR A 181 12.12 -6.03 -18.65
CA THR A 181 12.22 -5.39 -19.96
C THR A 181 13.47 -5.83 -20.73
N GLY A 182 13.33 -5.91 -22.05
CA GLY A 182 14.44 -6.17 -22.96
C GLY A 182 15.47 -5.03 -23.01
N ALA A 183 16.51 -5.20 -23.82
CA ALA A 183 17.56 -4.18 -24.02
C ALA A 183 17.01 -2.85 -24.53
N ASP A 184 15.90 -2.87 -25.23
CA ASP A 184 15.18 -1.71 -25.77
C ASP A 184 14.10 -1.17 -24.80
N GLY A 185 14.06 -1.65 -23.56
CA GLY A 185 13.06 -1.26 -22.56
C GLY A 185 11.67 -1.84 -22.79
N ARG A 186 11.44 -2.66 -23.80
CA ARG A 186 10.11 -3.17 -24.17
C ARG A 186 9.71 -4.40 -23.38
N TYR A 187 8.41 -4.51 -23.21
CA TYR A 187 7.74 -5.68 -22.63
C TYR A 187 6.40 -5.93 -23.30
N SER A 188 5.91 -7.17 -23.24
CA SER A 188 4.58 -7.52 -23.65
C SER A 188 4.01 -8.69 -22.85
N VAL A 189 2.71 -8.69 -22.66
CA VAL A 189 1.99 -9.82 -22.03
C VAL A 189 0.74 -10.14 -22.84
N ARG A 190 0.47 -11.43 -22.92
CA ARG A 190 -0.83 -11.95 -23.32
C ARG A 190 -1.63 -12.29 -22.06
N SER A 191 -2.87 -11.83 -22.01
CA SER A 191 -3.81 -12.14 -20.94
C SER A 191 -5.23 -12.32 -21.50
N ILE A 192 -6.22 -12.23 -20.63
CA ILE A 192 -7.65 -12.27 -20.96
C ILE A 192 -8.30 -10.97 -20.53
#